data_ba1da7ce2984b88997e456dd20c39049
#
_entry.id   ba1da7ce2984b88997e456dd20c39049
#
_cell.length_a   1.000
_cell.length_b   1.000
_cell.length_c   1.000
_cell.angle_alpha   90.00
_cell.angle_beta   90.00
_cell.angle_gamma   90.00
#
_symmetry.space_group_name_H-M   'P 1'
#
loop_
_entity.id
_entity.type
_entity.pdbx_description
1 polymer ?
#
loop_
_entity_poly.entity_id
_entity_poly.type
_entity_poly.pdbx_seq_one_letter_code
_entity_poly.pdbx_strand_id
1 'polypeptide(L)'
;VCKEISIKEAELLLLNTKYDIITGVPDSLLKNILSKINTFSEAIHVPSVNEAHAVAIAFGAMLAGKRAAVYLQNSGLGNVINPITSLCIPSRLTPDLFIGHRHTLEQHKIMGEIDKKILMLLKYENAYLVHGDNNVK
;
A
#
# COMPACT_ATOMS: atom_id res chain seq x y z
N VAL A 1 -6.14 0.12 13.15
CA VAL A 1 -4.76 0.53 13.43
C VAL A 1 -3.83 -0.11 12.43
N CYS A 2 -2.91 0.68 11.89
CA CYS A 2 -1.86 0.23 10.98
C CYS A 2 -1.09 -0.98 11.57
N LYS A 3 -0.88 -2.00 10.77
CA LYS A 3 -0.14 -3.22 11.15
C LYS A 3 1.28 -3.16 10.59
N GLU A 4 2.25 -3.59 11.39
CA GLU A 4 3.63 -3.74 10.94
C GLU A 4 3.88 -5.21 10.61
N ILE A 5 4.31 -5.50 9.38
CA ILE A 5 4.48 -6.86 8.87
C ILE A 5 5.82 -7.01 8.13
N SER A 6 6.29 -8.25 8.02
CA SER A 6 7.46 -8.60 7.20
C SER A 6 7.11 -8.64 5.71
N ILE A 7 8.14 -8.65 4.86
CA ILE A 7 7.98 -8.89 3.40
C ILE A 7 7.26 -10.22 3.14
N LYS A 8 7.61 -11.26 3.89
CA LYS A 8 6.98 -12.57 3.73
C LYS A 8 5.49 -12.56 4.06
N GLU A 9 5.12 -11.89 5.14
CA GLU A 9 3.70 -11.73 5.50
C GLU A 9 2.94 -10.91 4.46
N ALA A 10 3.55 -9.83 3.94
CA ALA A 10 2.97 -9.03 2.85
C ALA A 10 2.76 -9.87 1.59
N GLU A 11 3.74 -10.70 1.22
CA GLU A 11 3.62 -11.63 0.10
C GLU A 11 2.45 -12.60 0.27
N LEU A 12 2.34 -13.24 1.45
CA LEU A 12 1.25 -14.15 1.75
C LEU A 12 -0.12 -13.46 1.66
N LEU A 13 -0.25 -12.25 2.20
CA LEU A 13 -1.49 -11.49 2.14
C LEU A 13 -1.86 -11.12 0.69
N LEU A 14 -0.90 -10.59 -0.08
CA LEU A 14 -1.16 -10.16 -1.46
C LEU A 14 -1.48 -11.32 -2.40
N LEU A 15 -0.86 -12.48 -2.21
CA LEU A 15 -1.09 -13.65 -3.06
C LEU A 15 -2.31 -14.49 -2.65
N ASN A 16 -2.59 -14.59 -1.35
CA ASN A 16 -3.67 -15.46 -0.84
C ASN A 16 -5.00 -14.73 -0.64
N THR A 17 -4.99 -13.41 -0.52
CA THR A 17 -6.22 -12.62 -0.52
C THR A 17 -6.71 -12.49 -1.95
N LYS A 18 -7.98 -12.80 -2.18
CA LYS A 18 -8.58 -12.69 -3.50
C LYS A 18 -8.89 -11.23 -3.83
N TYR A 19 -7.86 -10.48 -4.22
CA TYR A 19 -8.05 -9.15 -4.80
C TYR A 19 -8.47 -9.27 -6.27
N ASP A 20 -9.37 -8.40 -6.70
CA ASP A 20 -9.72 -8.23 -8.11
C ASP A 20 -8.72 -7.33 -8.82
N ILE A 21 -8.24 -6.29 -8.12
CA ILE A 21 -7.26 -5.33 -8.64
C ILE A 21 -6.18 -5.09 -7.59
N ILE A 22 -4.92 -5.09 -8.06
CA ILE A 22 -3.74 -4.67 -7.31
C ILE A 22 -3.07 -3.57 -8.11
N THR A 23 -2.91 -2.39 -7.54
CA THR A 23 -2.35 -1.21 -8.21
C THR A 23 -1.37 -0.50 -7.30
N GLY A 24 -0.49 0.30 -7.86
CA GLY A 24 0.49 1.05 -7.07
C GLY A 24 1.66 1.57 -7.89
N VAL A 25 2.57 2.24 -7.21
CA VAL A 25 3.84 2.67 -7.78
C VAL A 25 4.91 1.65 -7.38
N PRO A 26 5.62 1.04 -8.36
CA PRO A 26 6.64 0.04 -8.07
C PRO A 26 7.68 0.53 -7.06
N ASP A 27 7.92 -0.28 -6.04
CA ASP A 27 8.90 -0.05 -4.99
C ASP A 27 9.93 -1.19 -4.96
N SER A 28 11.22 -0.86 -4.84
CA SER A 28 12.29 -1.85 -4.83
C SER A 28 12.20 -2.82 -3.63
N LEU A 29 11.64 -2.40 -2.49
CA LEU A 29 11.40 -3.28 -1.34
C LEU A 29 10.38 -4.38 -1.68
N LEU A 30 9.38 -4.07 -2.48
CA LEU A 30 8.30 -4.97 -2.87
C LEU A 30 8.54 -5.66 -4.22
N LYS A 31 9.67 -5.42 -4.88
CA LYS A 31 9.96 -5.89 -6.24
C LYS A 31 9.69 -7.39 -6.44
N ASN A 32 10.14 -8.22 -5.52
CA ASN A 32 9.97 -9.67 -5.64
C ASN A 32 8.51 -10.10 -5.49
N ILE A 33 7.75 -9.41 -4.62
CA ILE A 33 6.32 -9.65 -4.47
C ILE A 33 5.59 -9.26 -5.75
N LEU A 34 5.90 -8.10 -6.32
CA LEU A 34 5.24 -7.60 -7.54
C LEU A 34 5.44 -8.53 -8.73
N SER A 35 6.63 -9.13 -8.87
CA SER A 35 6.89 -10.14 -9.92
C SER A 35 6.04 -11.40 -9.74
N LYS A 36 5.81 -11.82 -8.49
CA LYS A 36 4.98 -12.98 -8.17
C LYS A 36 3.49 -12.71 -8.37
N ILE A 37 3.02 -11.50 -8.13
CA ILE A 37 1.62 -11.12 -8.40
C ILE A 37 1.26 -11.42 -9.86
N ASN A 38 2.09 -11.04 -10.80
CA ASN A 38 1.84 -11.26 -12.23
C ASN A 38 1.77 -12.75 -12.60
N THR A 39 2.43 -13.61 -11.85
CA THR A 39 2.53 -15.05 -12.15
C THR A 39 1.49 -15.87 -11.39
N PHE A 40 1.23 -15.55 -10.13
CA PHE A 40 0.48 -16.40 -9.21
C PHE A 40 -0.85 -15.82 -8.74
N SER A 41 -1.16 -14.56 -9.08
CA SER A 41 -2.44 -13.93 -8.73
C SER A 41 -3.36 -13.83 -9.94
N GLU A 42 -4.65 -14.03 -9.72
CA GLU A 42 -5.70 -13.77 -10.72
C GLU A 42 -6.11 -12.29 -10.77
N ALA A 43 -5.60 -11.47 -9.85
CA ALA A 43 -5.88 -10.05 -9.82
C ALA A 43 -5.36 -9.34 -11.08
N ILE A 44 -6.10 -8.34 -11.54
CA ILE A 44 -5.60 -7.41 -12.56
C ILE A 44 -4.56 -6.52 -11.88
N HIS A 45 -3.31 -6.60 -12.34
CA HIS A 45 -2.22 -5.78 -11.83
C HIS A 45 -2.04 -4.53 -12.70
N VAL A 46 -2.22 -3.35 -12.11
CA VAL A 46 -2.15 -2.05 -12.79
C VAL A 46 -1.09 -1.18 -12.12
N PRO A 47 0.17 -1.18 -12.60
CA PRO A 47 1.14 -0.18 -12.16
C PRO A 47 0.67 1.23 -12.50
N SER A 48 0.81 2.16 -11.56
CA SER A 48 0.31 3.53 -11.68
C SER A 48 1.45 4.54 -11.82
N VAL A 49 1.14 5.70 -12.38
CA VAL A 49 2.11 6.79 -12.60
C VAL A 49 2.44 7.55 -11.32
N ASN A 50 1.53 7.57 -10.35
CA ASN A 50 1.75 8.08 -9.01
C ASN A 50 0.79 7.45 -8.00
N GLU A 51 1.03 7.67 -6.73
CA GLU A 51 0.29 7.01 -5.65
C GLU A 51 -1.18 7.48 -5.56
N ALA A 52 -1.45 8.75 -5.82
CA ALA A 52 -2.83 9.26 -5.82
C ALA A 52 -3.65 8.63 -6.95
N HIS A 53 -3.05 8.41 -8.11
CA HIS A 53 -3.67 7.70 -9.23
C HIS A 53 -3.97 6.23 -8.84
N ALA A 54 -3.04 5.56 -8.16
CA ALA A 54 -3.27 4.20 -7.68
C ALA A 54 -4.47 4.12 -6.73
N VAL A 55 -4.56 5.04 -5.77
CA VAL A 55 -5.71 5.10 -4.85
C VAL A 55 -7.01 5.38 -5.60
N ALA A 56 -7.00 6.24 -6.62
CA ALA A 56 -8.18 6.53 -7.44
C ALA A 56 -8.65 5.29 -8.23
N ILE A 57 -7.72 4.52 -8.80
CA ILE A 57 -8.03 3.26 -9.49
C ILE A 57 -8.67 2.26 -8.51
N ALA A 58 -8.06 2.07 -7.34
CA ALA A 58 -8.57 1.16 -6.32
C ALA A 58 -9.95 1.60 -5.82
N PHE A 59 -10.15 2.89 -5.59
CA PHE A 59 -11.45 3.45 -5.20
C PHE A 59 -12.53 3.18 -6.25
N GLY A 60 -12.22 3.42 -7.54
CA GLY A 60 -13.14 3.11 -8.64
C GLY A 60 -13.52 1.63 -8.71
N ALA A 61 -12.57 0.74 -8.49
CA ALA A 61 -12.82 -0.70 -8.42
C ALA A 61 -13.75 -1.06 -7.24
N MET A 62 -13.52 -0.46 -6.08
CA MET A 62 -14.36 -0.68 -4.90
C MET A 62 -15.77 -0.13 -5.08
N LEU A 63 -15.95 0.99 -5.78
CA LEU A 63 -17.27 1.49 -6.18
C LEU A 63 -18.04 0.46 -7.04
N ALA A 64 -17.32 -0.31 -7.84
CA ALA A 64 -17.89 -1.40 -8.65
C ALA A 64 -18.06 -2.71 -7.87
N GLY A 65 -17.89 -2.71 -6.55
CA GLY A 65 -18.02 -3.89 -5.70
C GLY A 65 -16.83 -4.85 -5.75
N LYS A 66 -15.67 -4.38 -6.24
CA LYS A 66 -14.45 -5.17 -6.36
C LYS A 66 -13.56 -4.98 -5.13
N ARG A 67 -12.70 -5.96 -4.87
CA ARG A 67 -11.70 -5.89 -3.81
C ARG A 67 -10.37 -5.40 -4.36
N ALA A 68 -9.80 -4.37 -3.75
CA ALA A 68 -8.59 -3.72 -4.26
C ALA A 68 -7.50 -3.56 -3.19
N ALA A 69 -6.25 -3.70 -3.61
CA ALA A 69 -5.07 -3.38 -2.83
C ALA A 69 -4.21 -2.34 -3.56
N VAL A 70 -3.57 -1.48 -2.79
CA VAL A 70 -2.62 -0.47 -3.26
C VAL A 70 -1.27 -0.72 -2.59
N TYR A 71 -0.21 -0.75 -3.39
CA TYR A 71 1.16 -0.79 -2.89
C TYR A 71 1.89 0.51 -3.20
N LEU A 72 2.73 0.95 -2.28
CA LEU A 72 3.53 2.17 -2.41
C LEU A 72 4.72 2.15 -1.47
N GLN A 73 5.70 3.01 -1.75
CA GLN A 73 6.76 3.33 -0.82
C GLN A 73 6.28 4.37 0.20
N ASN A 74 6.77 4.36 1.43
CA ASN A 74 6.34 5.34 2.43
C ASN A 74 6.60 6.80 2.02
N SER A 75 7.60 7.07 1.19
CA SER A 75 7.82 8.41 0.62
C SER A 75 6.63 8.91 -0.23
N GLY A 76 5.86 8.00 -0.81
CA GLY A 76 4.65 8.31 -1.57
C GLY A 76 3.40 8.54 -0.71
N LEU A 77 3.48 8.31 0.60
CA LEU A 77 2.33 8.44 1.49
C LEU A 77 1.73 9.85 1.50
N GLY A 78 2.56 10.88 1.35
CA GLY A 78 2.09 12.26 1.22
C GLY A 78 1.15 12.48 0.04
N ASN A 79 1.34 11.76 -1.06
CA ASN A 79 0.52 11.89 -2.27
C ASN A 79 -0.88 11.28 -2.14
N VAL A 80 -1.10 10.40 -1.18
CA VAL A 80 -2.38 9.71 -0.99
C VAL A 80 -3.27 10.35 0.07
N ILE A 81 -2.78 11.34 0.83
CA ILE A 81 -3.55 12.00 1.87
C ILE A 81 -4.86 12.56 1.33
N ASN A 82 -4.80 13.31 0.24
CA ASN A 82 -5.99 13.90 -0.37
C ASN A 82 -7.02 12.85 -0.84
N PRO A 83 -6.69 11.89 -1.71
CA PRO A 83 -7.70 10.90 -2.13
C PRO A 83 -8.20 10.04 -0.97
N ILE A 84 -7.39 9.74 0.02
CA ILE A 84 -7.84 9.01 1.21
C ILE A 84 -8.86 9.83 2.00
N THR A 85 -8.56 11.09 2.31
CA THR A 85 -9.42 11.94 3.14
C THR A 85 -10.65 12.46 2.40
N SER A 86 -10.56 12.63 1.08
CA SER A 86 -11.63 13.22 0.27
C SER A 86 -12.53 12.18 -0.41
N LEU A 87 -12.04 10.97 -0.66
CA LEU A 87 -12.79 9.92 -1.36
C LEU A 87 -13.00 8.68 -0.48
N CYS A 88 -11.89 8.05 -0.05
CA CYS A 88 -11.96 6.71 0.56
C CYS A 88 -12.67 6.71 1.90
N ILE A 89 -12.23 7.55 2.84
CA ILE A 89 -12.80 7.60 4.20
C ILE A 89 -14.26 8.06 4.19
N PRO A 90 -14.62 9.18 3.53
CA PRO A 90 -16.02 9.63 3.49
C PRO A 90 -16.97 8.62 2.87
N SER A 91 -16.51 7.87 1.87
CA SER A 91 -17.31 6.85 1.18
C SER A 91 -17.28 5.48 1.87
N ARG A 92 -16.46 5.33 2.94
CA ARG A 92 -16.23 4.04 3.63
C ARG A 92 -15.73 2.93 2.69
N LEU A 93 -14.97 3.32 1.68
CA LEU A 93 -14.34 2.43 0.71
C LEU A 93 -12.82 2.62 0.80
N THR A 94 -12.19 1.93 1.73
CA THR A 94 -10.76 2.04 2.01
C THR A 94 -10.02 0.80 1.46
N PRO A 95 -9.23 0.92 0.40
CA PRO A 95 -8.43 -0.20 -0.11
C PRO A 95 -7.38 -0.62 0.92
N ASP A 96 -6.95 -1.87 0.84
CA ASP A 96 -5.81 -2.34 1.63
C ASP A 96 -4.54 -1.66 1.13
N LEU A 97 -3.78 -1.01 2.02
CA LEU A 97 -2.52 -0.33 1.68
C LEU A 97 -1.32 -1.16 2.15
N PHE A 98 -0.43 -1.50 1.22
CA PHE A 98 0.85 -2.13 1.51
C PHE A 98 1.96 -1.11 1.29
N ILE A 99 2.56 -0.63 2.37
CA ILE A 99 3.50 0.49 2.37
C ILE A 99 4.89 -0.03 2.69
N GLY A 100 5.80 0.01 1.73
CA GLY A 100 7.20 -0.31 1.94
C GLY A 100 7.84 0.71 2.89
N HIS A 101 8.12 0.30 4.12
CA HIS A 101 8.69 1.17 5.15
C HIS A 101 10.20 1.32 5.00
N ARG A 102 10.67 2.54 4.82
CA ARG A 102 12.08 2.90 4.71
C ARG A 102 12.39 4.06 5.65
N HIS A 103 13.56 3.99 6.32
CA HIS A 103 14.02 5.03 7.25
C HIS A 103 15.55 5.20 7.27
N THR A 104 16.28 4.43 6.48
CA THR A 104 17.75 4.33 6.57
C THR A 104 18.51 5.33 5.70
N LEU A 105 17.88 5.83 4.61
CA LEU A 105 18.49 6.82 3.72
C LEU A 105 17.95 8.21 4.05
N GLU A 106 18.73 9.26 3.82
CA GLU A 106 18.35 10.65 4.13
C GLU A 106 16.97 11.03 3.57
N GLN A 107 16.68 10.67 2.32
CA GLN A 107 15.39 10.96 1.68
C GLN A 107 14.22 10.20 2.30
N HIS A 108 14.46 9.15 3.07
CA HIS A 108 13.42 8.33 3.70
C HIS A 108 13.31 8.55 5.21
N LYS A 109 14.30 9.18 5.82
CA LYS A 109 14.40 9.32 7.27
C LYS A 109 13.17 9.97 7.88
N ILE A 110 12.81 11.15 7.41
CA ILE A 110 11.69 11.91 7.96
C ILE A 110 10.38 11.15 7.78
N MET A 111 10.11 10.64 6.57
CA MET A 111 8.88 9.89 6.32
C MET A 111 8.84 8.59 7.14
N GLY A 112 9.97 7.89 7.30
CA GLY A 112 10.06 6.71 8.15
C GLY A 112 9.78 6.97 9.63
N GLU A 113 10.00 8.19 10.13
CA GLU A 113 9.68 8.60 11.49
C GLU A 113 8.21 8.98 11.70
N ILE A 114 7.49 9.34 10.62
CA ILE A 114 6.15 9.90 10.73
C ILE A 114 5.06 9.07 10.03
N ASP A 115 5.39 8.13 9.15
CA ASP A 115 4.42 7.37 8.35
C ASP A 115 3.35 6.68 9.20
N LYS A 116 3.76 5.99 10.26
CA LYS A 116 2.85 5.37 11.22
C LYS A 116 1.95 6.38 11.91
N LYS A 117 2.50 7.54 12.29
CA LYS A 117 1.73 8.61 12.92
C LYS A 117 0.68 9.19 11.98
N ILE A 118 1.01 9.35 10.70
CA ILE A 118 0.07 9.81 9.67
C ILE A 118 -1.10 8.82 9.57
N LEU A 119 -0.82 7.53 9.44
CA LEU A 119 -1.85 6.49 9.35
C LEU A 119 -2.73 6.44 10.59
N MET A 120 -2.15 6.63 11.78
CA MET A 120 -2.90 6.72 13.03
C MET A 120 -3.82 7.95 13.08
N LEU A 121 -3.35 9.12 12.65
CA LEU A 121 -4.15 10.35 12.58
C LEU A 121 -5.32 10.20 11.60
N LEU A 122 -5.09 9.53 10.47
CA LEU A 122 -6.13 9.20 9.50
C LEU A 122 -7.11 8.13 9.99
N LYS A 123 -6.78 7.44 11.09
CA LYS A 123 -7.52 6.26 11.57
C LYS A 123 -7.68 5.21 10.47
N TYR A 124 -6.63 5.03 9.65
CA TYR A 124 -6.66 4.10 8.53
C TYR A 124 -6.40 2.68 9.03
N GLU A 125 -7.41 1.83 9.00
CA GLU A 125 -7.33 0.48 9.57
C GLU A 125 -6.68 -0.56 8.65
N ASN A 126 -6.85 -0.39 7.34
CA ASN A 126 -6.41 -1.36 6.33
C ASN A 126 -5.01 -1.04 5.80
N ALA A 127 -4.09 -0.57 6.66
CA ALA A 127 -2.73 -0.27 6.26
C ALA A 127 -1.73 -1.25 6.88
N TYR A 128 -0.77 -1.66 6.06
CA TYR A 128 0.33 -2.54 6.42
C TYR A 128 1.65 -1.83 6.13
N LEU A 129 2.45 -1.55 7.17
CA LEU A 129 3.84 -1.12 7.02
C LEU A 129 4.71 -2.36 6.84
N VAL A 130 5.29 -2.50 5.67
CA VAL A 130 6.10 -3.65 5.26
C VAL A 130 7.57 -3.36 5.53
N HIS A 131 8.18 -4.12 6.42
CA HIS A 131 9.57 -3.99 6.80
C HIS A 131 10.47 -4.96 6.03
N GLY A 132 11.60 -4.46 5.52
CA GLY A 132 12.64 -5.30 4.92
C GLY A 132 13.38 -6.15 5.96
N ASP A 133 13.94 -7.26 5.51
CA ASP A 133 14.59 -8.27 6.38
C ASP A 133 15.76 -7.72 7.21
N ASN A 134 16.38 -6.60 6.81
CA ASN A 134 17.48 -5.96 7.51
C ASN A 134 17.04 -4.94 8.60
N ASN A 135 15.77 -4.78 8.84
CA ASN A 135 15.20 -3.80 9.78
C ASN A 135 14.57 -4.44 11.02
N VAL A 136 14.79 -5.73 11.24
CA VAL A 136 14.45 -6.40 12.50
C VAL A 136 15.62 -6.19 13.47
N LYS A 137 15.67 -5.03 14.12
CA LYS A 137 16.43 -4.79 15.34
C LYS A 137 15.57 -4.04 16.32
#